data_29c5b296b9f25fa6e725453ef65a4f66
#
_entry.id   29c5b296b9f25fa6e725453ef65a4f66
#
_cell.length_a   1.000
_cell.length_b   1.000
_cell.length_c   1.000
_cell.angle_alpha   90.00
_cell.angle_beta   90.00
_cell.angle_gamma   90.00
#
_symmetry.space_group_name_H-M   'P 1'
#
loop_
_entity.id
_entity.type
_entity.pdbx_description
1 polymer ?
#
loop_
_entity_poly.entity_id
_entity_poly.type
_entity_poly.pdbx_seq_one_letter_code
_entity_poly.pdbx_strand_id
1 'polypeptide(L)' 'MTEIKQVFTVEWKGREGDIMTDIVGLGDDNLLYRWHKGSGQWVLYI' A
#
# COMPACT_ATOMS: atom_id res chain seq x y z
N MET A 1 -3.44 8.18 16.33
CA MET A 1 -2.77 8.22 15.01
C MET A 1 -2.24 6.83 14.69
N THR A 2 -2.53 6.34 13.50
CA THR A 2 -2.13 4.98 13.11
C THR A 2 -0.65 4.95 12.76
N GLU A 3 0.07 4.01 13.34
CA GLU A 3 1.46 3.75 12.98
C GLU A 3 1.53 2.52 12.09
N ILE A 4 2.42 2.54 11.13
CA ILE A 4 2.63 1.39 10.23
C ILE A 4 3.69 0.49 10.87
N LYS A 5 3.29 -0.73 11.20
CA LYS A 5 4.17 -1.70 11.87
C LYS A 5 5.03 -2.49 10.90
N GLN A 6 4.50 -2.79 9.73
CA GLN A 6 5.19 -3.59 8.72
C GLN A 6 4.92 -2.98 7.36
N VAL A 7 5.92 -3.03 6.50
CA VAL A 7 5.81 -2.55 5.13
C VAL A 7 6.26 -3.66 4.20
N PHE A 8 5.48 -3.91 3.16
CA PHE A 8 5.83 -4.89 2.15
C PHE A 8 5.32 -4.43 0.80
N THR A 9 5.77 -5.08 -0.26
CA THR A 9 5.35 -4.74 -1.60
C THR A 9 4.45 -5.83 -2.16
N VAL A 10 3.49 -5.40 -2.99
CA VAL A 10 2.60 -6.31 -3.69
C VAL A 10 2.73 -6.01 -5.18
N GLU A 11 2.98 -7.05 -5.96
CA GLU A 11 3.07 -6.91 -7.40
C GLU A 11 1.82 -7.49 -8.05
N TRP A 12 1.34 -6.81 -9.07
CA TRP A 12 0.18 -7.28 -9.81
C TRP A 12 0.33 -6.89 -11.27
N LYS A 13 -0.36 -7.64 -12.13
CA LYS A 13 -0.26 -7.45 -13.56
C LYS A 13 -1.36 -6.50 -14.03
N GLY A 14 -0.95 -5.42 -14.67
CA GLY A 14 -1.88 -4.46 -15.22
C GLY A 14 -2.58 -4.98 -16.47
N ARG A 15 -3.54 -4.21 -16.94
CA ARG A 15 -4.38 -4.57 -18.09
C ARG A 15 -3.56 -4.81 -19.34
N GLU A 16 -2.47 -4.08 -19.53
CA GLU A 16 -1.63 -4.18 -20.71
C GLU A 16 -0.44 -5.11 -20.52
N GLY A 17 -0.42 -5.88 -19.46
CA GLY A 17 0.67 -6.79 -19.17
C GLY A 17 1.80 -6.17 -18.37
N ASP A 18 1.68 -4.89 -18.02
CA ASP A 18 2.69 -4.22 -17.19
C ASP A 18 2.69 -4.76 -15.78
N ILE A 19 3.87 -4.84 -15.18
CA ILE A 19 3.97 -5.22 -13.76
C ILE A 19 3.85 -3.95 -12.92
N MET A 20 2.84 -3.92 -12.08
CA MET A 20 2.60 -2.80 -11.17
C MET A 20 2.99 -3.21 -9.77
N THR A 21 3.57 -2.29 -9.03
CA THR A 21 3.99 -2.55 -7.65
C THR A 21 3.33 -1.55 -6.72
N ASP A 22 2.70 -2.07 -5.68
CA ASP A 22 2.13 -1.24 -4.62
C ASP A 22 2.94 -1.44 -3.35
N ILE A 23 3.12 -0.35 -2.61
CA ILE A 23 3.71 -0.41 -1.29
C ILE A 23 2.57 -0.45 -0.29
N VAL A 24 2.53 -1.52 0.50
CA VAL A 24 1.45 -1.78 1.44
C VAL A 24 2.02 -1.81 2.84
N GLY A 25 1.30 -1.22 3.79
CA GLY A 25 1.69 -1.22 5.18
C GLY A 25 0.59 -1.79 6.07
N LEU A 26 1.01 -2.50 7.11
CA LEU A 26 0.09 -2.99 8.12
C LEU A 26 0.11 -2.02 9.29
N GLY A 27 -1.05 -1.43 9.57
CA GLY A 27 -1.17 -0.48 10.66
C GLY A 27 -1.30 -1.15 12.03
N ASP A 28 -1.07 -0.39 13.08
CA ASP A 28 -1.22 -0.88 14.44
C ASP A 28 -2.69 -1.12 14.81
N ASP A 29 -3.59 -0.69 13.96
CA ASP A 29 -5.03 -0.96 14.05
C ASP A 29 -5.43 -2.25 13.34
N ASN A 30 -4.46 -3.01 12.83
CA ASN A 30 -4.65 -4.24 12.07
C ASN A 30 -5.32 -4.05 10.72
N LEU A 31 -5.30 -2.82 10.22
CA LEU A 31 -5.81 -2.53 8.88
C LEU A 31 -4.66 -2.38 7.91
N LEU A 32 -4.94 -2.64 6.63
CA LEU A 32 -3.95 -2.50 5.58
C LEU A 32 -4.06 -1.11 4.95
N TYR A 33 -2.91 -0.52 4.67
CA TYR A 33 -2.82 0.79 4.04
C TYR A 33 -1.92 0.71 2.82
N ARG A 34 -2.19 1.57 1.87
CA ARG A 34 -1.44 1.68 0.63
C ARG A 34 -0.73 3.03 0.60
N TRP A 35 0.51 3.04 0.15
CA TRP A 35 1.25 4.30 0.00
C TRP A 35 0.79 5.01 -1.26
N HIS A 36 0.36 6.25 -1.12
CA HIS A 36 -0.06 7.07 -2.24
C HIS A 36 1.03 8.08 -2.55
N LYS A 37 1.73 7.87 -3.67
CA LYS A 37 2.87 8.70 -4.04
C LYS A 37 2.49 10.15 -4.29
N GLY A 38 1.34 10.38 -4.90
CA GLY A 38 0.93 11.72 -5.27
C GLY A 38 0.72 12.64 -4.08
N SER A 39 0.23 12.10 -2.97
CA SER A 39 -0.01 12.89 -1.76
C SER A 39 1.03 12.65 -0.67
N GLY A 40 1.87 11.62 -0.83
CA GLY A 40 2.84 11.28 0.20
C GLY A 40 2.19 10.79 1.49
N GLN A 41 1.10 10.06 1.39
CA GLN A 41 0.33 9.61 2.54
C GLN A 41 -0.06 8.15 2.42
N TRP A 42 -0.27 7.53 3.59
CA TRP A 42 -0.88 6.21 3.65
C TRP A 42 -2.40 6.36 3.51
N VAL A 43 -2.99 5.53 2.67
CA VAL A 43 -4.42 5.53 2.42
C VAL A 43 -4.95 4.13 2.69
N LEU A 44 -6.12 4.05 3.28
CA LEU A 44 -6.72 2.75 3.59
C LEU A 44 -6.83 1.91 2.31
N TYR A 45 -6.37 0.68 2.41
CA TYR A 45 -6.38 -0.25 1.28
C TYR A 45 -7.71 -1.00 1.28
N ILE A 46 -8.54 -0.59 0.39
CA ILE A 46 -9.87 -1.21 0.26
C ILE A 46 -9.96 -1.97 -1.04
#